data_08167a08366db9e9556722b0138a13e0
#
_entry.id   08167a08366db9e9556722b0138a13e0
#
_cell.length_a   1.000
_cell.length_b   1.000
_cell.length_c   1.000
_cell.angle_alpha   90.00
_cell.angle_beta   90.00
_cell.angle_gamma   90.00
#
_symmetry.space_group_name_H-M   'P 1'
#
loop_
_entity.id
_entity.type
_entity.pdbx_description
1 polymer ?
#
loop_
_entity_poly.entity_id
_entity_poly.type
_entity_poly.pdbx_seq_one_letter_code
_entity_poly.pdbx_strand_id
1 'polypeptide(L)'
;RNVTVRLHTKMTGLMIEDHICKGVKVQSYHGALETLTADDVILTTGGLAYPSTGSTGDGHRLLKQAGVALEPCYPALVPVETVEEWPIRLQGLSLRNVSLRVERGSHKIYEEQGEMLFTHFGVSGPLVLSASSLLGRKGAKDCKLHIDLKPALSEEQLDERLQRDFAAQKNSMFKNSLGKLLPSKLIPVC
;
A
#
# COMPACT_ATOMS: atom_id res chain seq x y z
N ARG A 1 -3.01 -36.30 19.25
CA ARG A 1 -3.65 -35.10 18.73
C ARG A 1 -3.71 -35.29 17.23
N ASN A 2 -4.88 -35.67 16.74
CA ASN A 2 -5.09 -36.29 15.44
C ASN A 2 -5.14 -35.25 14.30
N VAL A 3 -3.99 -34.64 13.98
CA VAL A 3 -3.88 -33.75 12.80
C VAL A 3 -2.99 -34.44 11.78
N THR A 4 -3.50 -34.63 10.57
CA THR A 4 -2.72 -35.12 9.43
C THR A 4 -2.30 -33.95 8.56
N VAL A 5 -0.99 -33.76 8.35
CA VAL A 5 -0.43 -32.76 7.45
C VAL A 5 -0.02 -33.44 6.14
N ARG A 6 -0.54 -32.94 5.02
CA ARG A 6 -0.23 -33.46 3.67
C ARG A 6 0.55 -32.40 2.90
N LEU A 7 1.85 -32.58 2.83
CA LEU A 7 2.73 -31.70 2.04
C LEU A 7 2.67 -32.07 0.55
N HIS A 8 3.06 -31.15 -0.32
CA HIS A 8 3.11 -31.32 -1.77
C HIS A 8 1.78 -31.82 -2.36
N THR A 9 0.68 -31.36 -1.76
CA THR A 9 -0.68 -31.73 -2.15
C THR A 9 -1.45 -30.44 -2.48
N LYS A 10 -1.80 -30.26 -3.73
CA LYS A 10 -2.52 -29.07 -4.23
C LYS A 10 -4.02 -29.33 -4.22
N MET A 11 -4.80 -28.43 -3.61
CA MET A 11 -6.26 -28.47 -3.75
C MET A 11 -6.65 -27.96 -5.14
N THR A 12 -7.41 -28.75 -5.89
CA THR A 12 -7.84 -28.48 -7.26
C THR A 12 -9.31 -28.10 -7.37
N GLY A 13 -10.13 -28.47 -6.39
CA GLY A 13 -11.57 -28.21 -6.42
C GLY A 13 -12.24 -28.42 -5.06
N LEU A 14 -13.45 -27.89 -4.94
CA LEU A 14 -14.40 -28.18 -3.86
C LEU A 14 -15.39 -29.25 -4.36
N MET A 15 -15.86 -30.07 -3.45
CA MET A 15 -16.98 -30.97 -3.69
C MET A 15 -18.26 -30.32 -3.16
N ILE A 16 -19.11 -29.89 -4.06
CA ILE A 16 -20.38 -29.25 -3.72
C ILE A 16 -21.52 -30.15 -4.17
N GLU A 17 -22.37 -30.59 -3.25
CA GLU A 17 -23.58 -31.34 -3.49
C GLU A 17 -24.74 -30.66 -2.75
N ASP A 18 -25.82 -30.38 -3.44
CA ASP A 18 -26.99 -29.68 -2.88
C ASP A 18 -26.65 -28.42 -2.09
N HIS A 19 -25.72 -27.59 -2.63
CA HIS A 19 -25.21 -26.37 -1.99
C HIS A 19 -24.41 -26.59 -0.70
N ILE A 20 -24.05 -27.83 -0.38
CA ILE A 20 -23.24 -28.19 0.80
C ILE A 20 -21.85 -28.62 0.33
N CYS A 21 -20.80 -28.08 0.97
CA CYS A 21 -19.44 -28.55 0.75
C CYS A 21 -19.25 -29.91 1.49
N LYS A 22 -18.91 -30.93 0.73
CA LYS A 22 -18.71 -32.31 1.23
C LYS A 22 -17.25 -32.71 1.28
N GLY A 23 -16.33 -31.81 0.91
CA GLY A 23 -14.92 -32.08 0.90
C GLY A 23 -14.16 -31.37 -0.21
N VAL A 24 -12.98 -31.88 -0.52
CA VAL A 24 -12.06 -31.26 -1.49
C VAL A 24 -11.50 -32.29 -2.48
N LYS A 25 -11.18 -31.83 -3.68
CA LYS A 25 -10.38 -32.55 -4.67
C LYS A 25 -8.93 -32.08 -4.56
N VAL A 26 -8.01 -33.01 -4.44
CA VAL A 26 -6.59 -32.73 -4.31
C VAL A 26 -5.77 -33.47 -5.36
N GLN A 27 -4.61 -32.92 -5.68
CA GLN A 27 -3.62 -33.51 -6.55
C GLN A 27 -2.28 -33.59 -5.83
N SER A 28 -1.71 -34.78 -5.77
CA SER A 28 -0.36 -34.98 -5.23
C SER A 28 0.72 -34.45 -6.18
N TYR A 29 1.94 -34.31 -5.71
CA TYR A 29 3.10 -33.92 -6.51
C TYR A 29 3.33 -34.86 -7.71
N HIS A 30 3.03 -36.13 -7.58
CA HIS A 30 3.13 -37.13 -8.66
C HIS A 30 1.92 -37.18 -9.59
N GLY A 31 1.01 -36.23 -9.47
CA GLY A 31 -0.15 -36.09 -10.37
C GLY A 31 -1.37 -36.93 -9.97
N ALA A 32 -1.29 -37.76 -8.94
CA ALA A 32 -2.43 -38.57 -8.50
C ALA A 32 -3.55 -37.66 -7.96
N LEU A 33 -4.76 -37.88 -8.47
CA LEU A 33 -5.97 -37.18 -8.04
C LEU A 33 -6.66 -37.98 -6.94
N GLU A 34 -7.09 -37.30 -5.90
CA GLU A 34 -7.79 -37.88 -4.76
C GLU A 34 -8.91 -36.96 -4.30
N THR A 35 -9.93 -37.56 -3.73
CA THR A 35 -11.06 -36.87 -3.11
C THR A 35 -11.02 -37.10 -1.61
N LEU A 36 -11.04 -36.02 -0.83
CA LEU A 36 -11.08 -36.06 0.61
C LEU A 36 -12.46 -35.56 1.07
N THR A 37 -13.22 -36.42 1.72
CA THR A 37 -14.49 -36.03 2.33
C THR A 37 -14.28 -35.41 3.69
N ALA A 38 -15.11 -34.41 4.02
CA ALA A 38 -15.08 -33.72 5.31
C ALA A 38 -16.45 -33.12 5.60
N ASP A 39 -16.77 -33.00 6.86
CA ASP A 39 -18.00 -32.33 7.33
C ASP A 39 -17.89 -30.82 7.12
N ASP A 40 -16.69 -30.24 7.37
CA ASP A 40 -16.38 -28.85 7.19
C ASP A 40 -15.07 -28.65 6.42
N VAL A 41 -14.99 -27.59 5.61
CA VAL A 41 -13.79 -27.19 4.88
C VAL A 41 -13.44 -25.73 5.16
N ILE A 42 -12.26 -25.49 5.68
CA ILE A 42 -11.74 -24.14 5.94
C ILE A 42 -10.72 -23.78 4.86
N LEU A 43 -11.02 -22.76 4.05
CA LEU A 43 -10.12 -22.24 3.03
C LEU A 43 -9.20 -21.16 3.60
N THR A 44 -7.91 -21.49 3.71
CA THR A 44 -6.88 -20.56 4.22
C THR A 44 -5.72 -20.42 3.22
N THR A 45 -6.06 -20.38 1.93
CA THR A 45 -5.10 -20.40 0.81
C THR A 45 -4.42 -19.07 0.53
N GLY A 46 -4.60 -18.06 1.37
CA GLY A 46 -4.13 -16.70 1.13
C GLY A 46 -4.97 -15.97 0.08
N GLY A 47 -4.56 -14.75 -0.23
CA GLY A 47 -5.26 -13.88 -1.19
C GLY A 47 -4.54 -13.77 -2.53
N LEU A 48 -4.37 -12.49 -3.00
CA LEU A 48 -3.75 -12.15 -4.29
C LEU A 48 -2.41 -11.42 -4.14
N ALA A 49 -2.02 -11.08 -2.89
CA ALA A 49 -0.76 -10.41 -2.61
C ALA A 49 0.38 -11.44 -2.49
N TYR A 50 1.54 -11.12 -3.02
CA TYR A 50 2.74 -11.96 -3.01
C TYR A 50 2.56 -13.37 -3.62
N PRO A 51 2.28 -13.47 -4.92
CA PRO A 51 2.08 -14.78 -5.58
C PRO A 51 3.28 -15.74 -5.43
N SER A 52 4.49 -15.20 -5.28
CA SER A 52 5.71 -15.99 -5.04
C SER A 52 5.69 -16.78 -3.73
N THR A 53 4.86 -16.39 -2.77
CA THR A 53 4.66 -17.10 -1.48
C THR A 53 3.45 -18.04 -1.47
N GLY A 54 2.80 -18.22 -2.64
CA GLY A 54 1.65 -19.11 -2.79
C GLY A 54 0.28 -18.43 -2.76
N SER A 55 0.22 -17.10 -2.56
CA SER A 55 -1.04 -16.34 -2.56
C SER A 55 -1.48 -16.02 -4.00
N THR A 56 -1.83 -17.05 -4.77
CA THR A 56 -2.12 -16.99 -6.21
C THR A 56 -3.60 -16.76 -6.54
N GLY A 57 -4.45 -16.55 -5.53
CA GLY A 57 -5.89 -16.39 -5.72
C GLY A 57 -6.66 -17.70 -5.93
N ASP A 58 -6.05 -18.84 -5.66
CA ASP A 58 -6.70 -20.15 -5.83
C ASP A 58 -7.99 -20.26 -5.02
N GLY A 59 -8.02 -19.74 -3.78
CA GLY A 59 -9.24 -19.72 -2.96
C GLY A 59 -10.37 -18.93 -3.61
N HIS A 60 -10.07 -17.73 -4.15
CA HIS A 60 -11.07 -16.93 -4.87
C HIS A 60 -11.62 -17.67 -6.09
N ARG A 61 -10.74 -18.31 -6.87
CA ARG A 61 -11.13 -19.10 -8.04
C ARG A 61 -12.05 -20.27 -7.65
N LEU A 62 -11.71 -21.00 -6.60
CA LEU A 62 -12.48 -22.14 -6.13
C LEU A 62 -13.86 -21.72 -5.58
N LEU A 63 -13.93 -20.64 -4.81
CA LEU A 63 -15.20 -20.10 -4.32
C LEU A 63 -16.09 -19.63 -5.46
N LYS A 64 -15.52 -18.96 -6.47
CA LYS A 64 -16.26 -18.55 -7.67
C LYS A 64 -16.84 -19.75 -8.43
N GLN A 65 -16.06 -20.82 -8.57
CA GLN A 65 -16.52 -22.07 -9.17
C GLN A 65 -17.65 -22.74 -8.37
N ALA A 66 -17.63 -22.57 -7.05
CA ALA A 66 -18.68 -23.05 -6.15
C ALA A 66 -19.94 -22.14 -6.14
N GLY A 67 -19.99 -21.08 -6.95
CA GLY A 67 -21.14 -20.18 -7.03
C GLY A 67 -21.20 -19.13 -5.92
N VAL A 68 -20.11 -18.97 -5.12
CA VAL A 68 -20.05 -17.95 -4.07
C VAL A 68 -19.77 -16.58 -4.71
N ALA A 69 -20.59 -15.60 -4.34
CA ALA A 69 -20.36 -14.21 -4.75
C ALA A 69 -19.11 -13.66 -4.07
N LEU A 70 -18.21 -13.06 -4.87
CA LEU A 70 -16.98 -12.48 -4.38
C LEU A 70 -16.95 -10.96 -4.68
N GLU A 71 -16.60 -10.18 -3.68
CA GLU A 71 -16.31 -8.78 -3.87
C GLU A 71 -14.98 -8.62 -4.63
N PRO A 72 -14.90 -7.70 -5.61
CA PRO A 72 -13.66 -7.43 -6.32
C PRO A 72 -12.57 -6.94 -5.37
N CYS A 73 -11.39 -7.56 -5.47
CA CYS A 73 -10.22 -7.11 -4.75
C CYS A 73 -9.61 -5.87 -5.43
N TYR A 74 -9.03 -4.98 -4.64
CA TYR A 74 -8.27 -3.82 -5.10
C TYR A 74 -7.02 -3.65 -4.23
N PRO A 75 -5.97 -2.97 -4.76
CA PRO A 75 -4.75 -2.74 -4.01
C PRO A 75 -5.01 -1.95 -2.72
N ALA A 76 -4.37 -2.37 -1.62
CA ALA A 76 -4.37 -1.69 -0.33
C ALA A 76 -2.98 -1.84 0.30
N LEU A 77 -2.54 -0.86 1.10
CA LEU A 77 -1.20 -0.82 1.69
C LEU A 77 -0.10 -0.92 0.62
N VAL A 78 -0.26 -0.18 -0.47
CA VAL A 78 0.67 -0.17 -1.60
C VAL A 78 1.26 1.22 -1.82
N PRO A 79 2.46 1.32 -2.42
CA PRO A 79 3.00 2.59 -2.90
C PRO A 79 2.09 3.22 -3.96
N VAL A 80 2.27 4.52 -4.18
CA VAL A 80 1.50 5.29 -5.16
C VAL A 80 2.43 5.89 -6.21
N GLU A 81 2.10 5.67 -7.48
CA GLU A 81 2.76 6.34 -8.60
C GLU A 81 2.27 7.78 -8.68
N THR A 82 3.18 8.70 -8.99
CA THR A 82 2.87 10.13 -9.19
C THR A 82 2.87 10.48 -10.67
N VAL A 83 2.00 11.43 -11.05
CA VAL A 83 1.96 11.98 -12.41
C VAL A 83 3.14 12.93 -12.62
N GLU A 84 3.53 13.66 -11.57
CA GLU A 84 4.66 14.58 -11.58
C GLU A 84 5.98 13.79 -11.57
N GLU A 85 6.96 14.28 -12.33
CA GLU A 85 8.30 13.69 -12.41
C GLU A 85 9.23 14.09 -11.26
N TRP A 86 8.96 15.22 -10.60
CA TRP A 86 9.87 15.70 -9.55
C TRP A 86 10.00 14.74 -8.35
N PRO A 87 8.98 13.98 -7.91
CA PRO A 87 9.13 13.00 -6.85
C PRO A 87 10.15 11.91 -7.16
N ILE A 88 10.25 11.52 -8.44
CA ILE A 88 11.20 10.50 -8.91
C ILE A 88 12.66 10.96 -8.72
N ARG A 89 12.94 12.27 -8.91
CA ARG A 89 14.27 12.85 -8.67
C ARG A 89 14.70 12.78 -7.21
N LEU A 90 13.74 12.61 -6.31
CA LEU A 90 13.96 12.49 -4.87
C LEU A 90 14.08 11.03 -4.39
N GLN A 91 14.12 10.06 -5.29
CA GLN A 91 14.24 8.62 -4.96
C GLN A 91 15.22 8.38 -3.80
N GLY A 92 14.76 7.62 -2.79
CA GLY A 92 15.54 7.30 -1.60
C GLY A 92 15.53 8.38 -0.51
N LEU A 93 14.92 9.56 -0.74
CA LEU A 93 14.69 10.53 0.32
C LEU A 93 13.53 10.11 1.19
N SER A 94 13.78 9.90 2.48
CA SER A 94 12.76 9.75 3.51
C SER A 94 12.48 11.08 4.18
N LEU A 95 11.22 11.44 4.29
CA LEU A 95 10.75 12.57 5.10
C LEU A 95 10.22 12.03 6.41
N ARG A 96 10.69 12.61 7.51
CA ARG A 96 10.25 12.28 8.86
C ARG A 96 9.49 13.46 9.46
N ASN A 97 8.48 13.15 10.28
CA ASN A 97 7.66 14.18 10.94
C ASN A 97 7.03 15.18 9.96
N VAL A 98 6.50 14.69 8.84
CA VAL A 98 5.70 15.46 7.89
C VAL A 98 4.23 15.12 8.06
N SER A 99 3.33 16.00 7.65
CA SER A 99 1.92 15.67 7.50
C SER A 99 1.63 15.37 6.03
N LEU A 100 0.89 14.28 5.78
CA LEU A 100 0.40 13.91 4.47
C LEU A 100 -1.12 14.01 4.46
N ARG A 101 -1.65 14.88 3.61
CA ARG A 101 -3.08 14.99 3.32
C ARG A 101 -3.35 14.49 1.92
N VAL A 102 -4.36 13.62 1.76
CA VAL A 102 -4.81 13.10 0.47
C VAL A 102 -6.24 13.53 0.23
N GLU A 103 -6.47 14.14 -0.92
CA GLU A 103 -7.78 14.66 -1.32
C GLU A 103 -8.18 14.14 -2.70
N ARG A 104 -9.49 13.96 -2.91
CA ARG A 104 -10.08 13.73 -4.23
C ARG A 104 -11.14 14.79 -4.48
N GLY A 105 -10.85 15.73 -5.40
CA GLY A 105 -11.64 16.94 -5.54
C GLY A 105 -11.59 17.78 -4.26
N SER A 106 -12.74 18.09 -3.68
CA SER A 106 -12.87 18.79 -2.39
C SER A 106 -12.96 17.86 -1.18
N HIS A 107 -12.93 16.55 -1.39
CA HIS A 107 -13.11 15.57 -0.31
C HIS A 107 -11.77 15.09 0.25
N LYS A 108 -11.53 15.36 1.53
CA LYS A 108 -10.38 14.83 2.27
C LYS A 108 -10.60 13.35 2.55
N ILE A 109 -9.67 12.50 2.07
CA ILE A 109 -9.68 11.04 2.27
C ILE A 109 -8.84 10.67 3.49
N TYR A 110 -7.69 11.34 3.65
CA TYR A 110 -6.70 10.98 4.66
C TYR A 110 -5.91 12.21 5.09
N GLU A 111 -5.53 12.30 6.35
CA GLU A 111 -4.57 13.26 6.86
C GLU A 111 -3.96 12.73 8.16
N GLU A 112 -2.66 12.49 8.14
CA GLU A 112 -1.91 12.05 9.32
C GLU A 112 -0.47 12.56 9.28
N GLN A 113 0.17 12.60 10.44
CA GLN A 113 1.58 12.94 10.60
C GLN A 113 2.44 11.68 10.78
N GLY A 114 3.61 11.65 10.13
CA GLY A 114 4.51 10.51 10.22
C GLY A 114 5.65 10.57 9.21
N GLU A 115 5.96 9.42 8.63
CA GLU A 115 7.06 9.23 7.68
C GLU A 115 6.56 8.85 6.30
N MET A 116 7.25 9.34 5.27
CA MET A 116 7.06 8.95 3.88
C MET A 116 8.39 8.82 3.15
N LEU A 117 8.39 8.14 2.02
CA LEU A 117 9.57 7.84 1.21
C LEU A 117 9.30 8.16 -0.26
N PHE A 118 10.23 8.82 -0.93
CA PHE A 118 10.24 8.95 -2.39
C PHE A 118 10.89 7.74 -3.05
N THR A 119 10.27 7.23 -4.10
CA THR A 119 10.71 6.05 -4.87
C THR A 119 11.03 6.43 -6.31
N HIS A 120 11.49 5.48 -7.10
CA HIS A 120 11.77 5.67 -8.53
C HIS A 120 10.51 5.79 -9.42
N PHE A 121 9.31 5.67 -8.82
CA PHE A 121 8.03 5.78 -9.54
C PHE A 121 7.03 6.70 -8.85
N GLY A 122 7.36 7.24 -7.68
CA GLY A 122 6.46 8.10 -6.92
C GLY A 122 6.75 8.07 -5.42
N VAL A 123 5.77 7.73 -4.60
CA VAL A 123 5.85 7.81 -3.14
C VAL A 123 5.44 6.52 -2.44
N SER A 124 6.01 6.30 -1.25
CA SER A 124 5.78 5.14 -0.39
C SER A 124 5.99 5.53 1.09
N GLY A 125 6.15 4.55 1.94
CA GLY A 125 6.35 4.73 3.38
C GLY A 125 5.05 4.66 4.17
N PRO A 126 5.12 4.67 5.51
CA PRO A 126 3.97 4.38 6.36
C PRO A 126 2.73 5.23 6.05
N LEU A 127 2.88 6.55 5.92
CA LEU A 127 1.76 7.46 5.60
C LEU A 127 1.09 7.11 4.26
N VAL A 128 1.90 6.86 3.22
CA VAL A 128 1.38 6.56 1.88
C VAL A 128 0.69 5.20 1.84
N LEU A 129 1.27 4.20 2.50
CA LEU A 129 0.67 2.87 2.60
C LEU A 129 -0.68 2.92 3.33
N SER A 130 -0.75 3.63 4.47
CA SER A 130 -2.01 3.84 5.20
C SER A 130 -3.04 4.58 4.34
N ALA A 131 -2.65 5.68 3.69
CA ALA A 131 -3.53 6.42 2.81
C ALA A 131 -4.06 5.55 1.66
N SER A 132 -3.20 4.72 1.05
CA SER A 132 -3.58 3.87 -0.09
C SER A 132 -4.69 2.88 0.26
N SER A 133 -4.77 2.41 1.51
CA SER A 133 -5.83 1.51 1.98
C SER A 133 -7.23 2.17 1.97
N LEU A 134 -7.29 3.51 2.04
CA LEU A 134 -8.53 4.29 2.06
C LEU A 134 -8.98 4.75 0.67
N LEU A 135 -8.16 4.58 -0.36
CA LEU A 135 -8.47 5.01 -1.73
C LEU A 135 -9.59 4.19 -2.38
N GLY A 136 -9.82 2.98 -1.88
CA GLY A 136 -10.88 2.08 -2.34
C GLY A 136 -10.76 1.67 -3.81
N ARG A 137 -11.88 1.32 -4.43
CA ARG A 137 -11.93 0.84 -5.83
C ARG A 137 -11.46 1.85 -6.88
N LYS A 138 -11.51 3.15 -6.58
CA LYS A 138 -11.04 4.21 -7.49
C LYS A 138 -9.52 4.35 -7.51
N GLY A 139 -8.81 3.74 -6.56
CA GLY A 139 -7.37 3.86 -6.42
C GLY A 139 -6.92 5.31 -6.22
N ALA A 140 -5.70 5.65 -6.66
CA ALA A 140 -5.14 7.00 -6.56
C ALA A 140 -5.58 7.96 -7.67
N LYS A 141 -6.45 7.52 -8.58
CA LYS A 141 -6.92 8.36 -9.68
C LYS A 141 -7.61 9.63 -9.15
N ASP A 142 -7.27 10.77 -9.75
CA ASP A 142 -7.78 12.10 -9.40
C ASP A 142 -7.52 12.53 -7.94
N CYS A 143 -6.55 11.88 -7.27
CA CYS A 143 -6.12 12.27 -5.94
C CYS A 143 -4.98 13.30 -6.02
N LYS A 144 -4.99 14.23 -5.05
CA LYS A 144 -3.88 15.14 -4.78
C LYS A 144 -3.27 14.80 -3.42
N LEU A 145 -1.95 14.77 -3.38
CA LEU A 145 -1.17 14.57 -2.16
C LEU A 145 -0.56 15.91 -1.75
N HIS A 146 -0.88 16.39 -0.57
CA HIS A 146 -0.31 17.58 0.02
C HIS A 146 0.63 17.15 1.14
N ILE A 147 1.88 17.61 1.07
CA ILE A 147 2.92 17.28 2.05
C ILE A 147 3.25 18.56 2.82
N ASP A 148 2.90 18.61 4.09
CA ASP A 148 3.40 19.64 4.99
C ASP A 148 4.72 19.16 5.59
N LEU A 149 5.77 19.90 5.30
CA LEU A 149 7.15 19.59 5.71
C LEU A 149 7.45 20.03 7.15
N LYS A 150 6.59 20.85 7.76
CA LYS A 150 6.78 21.44 9.09
C LYS A 150 5.48 21.51 9.92
N PRO A 151 4.76 20.40 10.07
CA PRO A 151 3.43 20.38 10.69
C PRO A 151 3.40 20.82 12.16
N ALA A 152 4.56 20.92 12.80
CA ALA A 152 4.70 21.41 14.16
C ALA A 152 4.73 22.95 14.27
N LEU A 153 4.78 23.67 13.15
CA LEU A 153 4.81 25.13 13.11
C LEU A 153 3.51 25.66 12.50
N SER A 154 2.95 26.74 13.08
CA SER A 154 1.91 27.49 12.38
C SER A 154 2.50 28.26 11.20
N GLU A 155 1.65 28.77 10.30
CA GLU A 155 2.09 29.60 9.17
C GLU A 155 2.86 30.82 9.65
N GLU A 156 2.39 31.50 10.71
CA GLU A 156 3.07 32.67 11.30
C GLU A 156 4.44 32.29 11.86
N GLN A 157 4.53 31.19 12.61
CA GLN A 157 5.79 30.70 13.18
C GLN A 157 6.79 30.30 12.08
N LEU A 158 6.29 29.71 10.98
CA LEU A 158 7.14 29.35 9.84
C LEU A 158 7.63 30.60 9.13
N ASP A 159 6.78 31.60 8.93
CA ASP A 159 7.16 32.88 8.31
C ASP A 159 8.22 33.62 9.14
N GLU A 160 8.00 33.80 10.44
CA GLU A 160 8.99 34.38 11.35
C GLU A 160 10.34 33.66 11.31
N ARG A 161 10.31 32.32 11.25
CA ARG A 161 11.51 31.52 11.13
C ARG A 161 12.23 31.75 9.80
N LEU A 162 11.49 31.78 8.68
CA LEU A 162 12.04 32.06 7.36
C LEU A 162 12.69 33.43 7.29
N GLN A 163 12.01 34.47 7.78
CA GLN A 163 12.53 35.83 7.83
C GLN A 163 13.84 35.91 8.63
N ARG A 164 13.88 35.27 9.81
CA ARG A 164 15.09 35.20 10.64
C ARG A 164 16.24 34.46 9.94
N ASP A 165 15.95 33.30 9.34
CA ASP A 165 16.97 32.48 8.69
C ASP A 165 17.52 33.17 7.44
N PHE A 166 16.70 33.90 6.68
CA PHE A 166 17.12 34.72 5.53
C PHE A 166 17.90 35.96 5.96
N ALA A 167 17.45 36.65 7.02
CA ALA A 167 18.17 37.80 7.57
C ALA A 167 19.58 37.43 8.04
N ALA A 168 19.77 36.24 8.60
CA ALA A 168 21.06 35.75 9.05
C ALA A 168 22.01 35.39 7.88
N GLN A 169 21.48 35.22 6.66
CA GLN A 169 22.23 34.75 5.49
C GLN A 169 22.12 35.71 4.29
N LYS A 170 22.05 37.03 4.54
CA LYS A 170 21.85 38.09 3.52
C LYS A 170 22.78 38.02 2.31
N ASN A 171 23.97 37.46 2.47
CA ASN A 171 24.98 37.37 1.40
C ASN A 171 25.05 35.99 0.73
N SER A 172 24.13 35.08 1.06
CA SER A 172 24.06 33.75 0.48
C SER A 172 23.02 33.66 -0.65
N MET A 173 23.26 32.80 -1.63
CA MET A 173 22.22 32.49 -2.60
C MET A 173 21.02 31.85 -1.90
N PHE A 174 19.80 32.13 -2.35
CA PHE A 174 18.55 31.67 -1.77
C PHE A 174 18.54 30.15 -1.45
N LYS A 175 18.95 29.33 -2.40
CA LYS A 175 19.04 27.88 -2.23
C LYS A 175 19.92 27.45 -1.05
N ASN A 176 20.95 28.19 -0.71
CA ASN A 176 21.83 27.87 0.42
C ASN A 176 21.18 28.23 1.76
N SER A 177 20.26 29.19 1.76
CA SER A 177 19.50 29.59 2.96
C SER A 177 18.48 28.54 3.39
N LEU A 178 18.06 27.65 2.49
CA LEU A 178 17.11 26.58 2.77
C LEU A 178 17.73 25.36 3.48
N GLY A 179 19.06 25.27 3.57
CA GLY A 179 19.76 24.09 4.11
C GLY A 179 19.47 23.78 5.58
N LYS A 180 19.02 24.76 6.38
CA LYS A 180 18.58 24.56 7.77
C LYS A 180 17.11 24.13 7.89
N LEU A 181 16.34 24.33 6.83
CA LEU A 181 14.91 24.08 6.81
C LEU A 181 14.54 22.77 6.12
N LEU A 182 15.20 22.49 4.99
CA LEU A 182 14.89 21.37 4.11
C LEU A 182 16.06 20.39 3.98
N PRO A 183 15.79 19.11 3.75
CA PRO A 183 16.79 18.14 3.33
C PRO A 183 17.50 18.63 2.05
N SER A 184 18.82 18.48 1.98
CA SER A 184 19.63 18.97 0.86
C SER A 184 19.15 18.49 -0.51
N LYS A 185 18.63 17.25 -0.57
CA LYS A 185 18.10 16.64 -1.80
C LYS A 185 16.80 17.30 -2.28
N LEU A 186 16.03 17.90 -1.37
CA LEU A 186 14.76 18.57 -1.70
C LEU A 186 14.97 19.99 -2.25
N ILE A 187 16.05 20.67 -1.83
CA ILE A 187 16.31 22.09 -2.20
C ILE A 187 16.31 22.36 -3.71
N PRO A 188 16.87 21.49 -4.59
CA PRO A 188 16.85 21.72 -6.03
C PRO A 188 15.47 21.60 -6.68
N VAL A 189 14.48 21.07 -5.94
CA VAL A 189 13.13 20.82 -6.45
C VAL A 189 12.15 21.92 -6.01
N CYS A 190 12.46 22.61 -4.91
CA CYS A 190 11.76 23.81 -4.45
C CYS A 190 12.29 25.06 -5.14
#